data_85d1ccb982ddd95a636164db345120df
#
_entry.id   85d1ccb982ddd95a636164db345120df
#
_cell.length_a   1.000
_cell.length_b   1.000
_cell.length_c   1.000
_cell.angle_alpha   90.00
_cell.angle_beta   90.00
_cell.angle_gamma   90.00
#
_symmetry.space_group_name_H-M   'P 1'
#
loop_
_entity.id
_entity.type
_entity.pdbx_description
1 polymer ?
#
loop_
_entity_poly.entity_id
_entity_poly.type
_entity_poly.pdbx_seq_one_letter_code
_entity_poly.pdbx_strand_id
1 'polypeptide(L)'
;MNNTSISQIYIGYEEREHRAYEVCKYSLERRNPKDIKIIKLRSQDISEYKRDWGEPQSTDFTFTRFWVPYLSGYKGYSIFVDCDFLFQAPILELEKYVDPDCAVSLVKHPEYIPHSLVKMDKIVQHRSYRKNWASLMVFNN
;
A
#
# COMPACT_ATOMS: atom_id res chain seq x y z
N MET A 1 7.02 -7.79 25.26
CA MET A 1 6.07 -6.72 24.92
C MET A 1 5.92 -6.71 23.40
N ASN A 2 4.77 -7.08 22.89
CA ASN A 2 4.52 -6.99 21.46
C ASN A 2 4.48 -5.50 21.11
N ASN A 3 5.44 -5.06 20.31
CA ASN A 3 5.47 -3.68 19.84
C ASN A 3 4.36 -3.55 18.79
N THR A 4 3.20 -3.06 19.22
CA THR A 4 2.01 -2.85 18.37
C THR A 4 2.09 -1.57 17.56
N SER A 5 3.23 -0.89 17.58
CA SER A 5 3.39 0.37 16.89
C SER A 5 3.81 0.17 15.43
N ILE A 6 3.19 0.93 14.54
CA ILE A 6 3.56 1.03 13.13
C ILE A 6 4.94 1.71 13.04
N SER A 7 5.91 1.03 12.47
CA SER A 7 7.29 1.50 12.37
C SER A 7 7.77 1.76 10.94
N GLN A 8 7.09 1.21 9.95
CA GLN A 8 7.49 1.29 8.55
C GLN A 8 6.29 1.55 7.65
N ILE A 9 6.45 2.48 6.71
CA ILE A 9 5.47 2.82 5.69
C ILE A 9 6.12 2.65 4.33
N TYR A 10 5.53 1.80 3.50
CA TYR A 10 5.96 1.54 2.14
C TYR A 10 5.02 2.26 1.17
N ILE A 11 5.56 3.20 0.41
CA ILE A 11 4.81 3.90 -0.63
C ILE A 11 5.13 3.24 -1.96
N GLY A 12 4.11 2.72 -2.63
CA GLY A 12 4.24 2.18 -3.99
C GLY A 12 4.76 3.26 -4.93
N TYR A 13 5.77 2.93 -5.74
CA TYR A 13 6.39 3.89 -6.63
C TYR A 13 6.37 3.42 -8.08
N GLU A 14 6.04 4.35 -8.95
CA GLU A 14 6.13 4.23 -10.39
C GLU A 14 6.65 5.54 -10.99
N GLU A 15 7.55 5.47 -11.96
CA GLU A 15 8.22 6.65 -12.52
C GLU A 15 7.24 7.68 -13.10
N ARG A 16 6.20 7.21 -13.79
CA ARG A 16 5.16 8.10 -14.36
C ARG A 16 4.33 8.82 -13.30
N GLU A 17 4.34 8.34 -12.05
CA GLU A 17 3.59 8.90 -10.91
C GLU A 17 4.51 9.58 -9.88
N HIS A 18 5.74 9.90 -10.27
CA HIS A 18 6.74 10.49 -9.38
C HIS A 18 6.22 11.71 -8.60
N ARG A 19 5.45 12.59 -9.24
CA ARG A 19 4.91 13.78 -8.55
C ARG A 19 3.90 13.43 -7.47
N ALA A 20 3.05 12.45 -7.72
CA ALA A 20 2.09 11.96 -6.73
C ALA A 20 2.83 11.35 -5.54
N TYR A 21 3.86 10.55 -5.80
CA TYR A 21 4.73 9.99 -4.76
C TYR A 21 5.35 11.07 -3.87
N GLU A 22 5.90 12.14 -4.42
CA GLU A 22 6.51 13.22 -3.63
C GLU A 22 5.48 13.93 -2.74
N VAL A 23 4.26 14.15 -3.24
CA VAL A 23 3.16 14.73 -2.45
C VAL A 23 2.72 13.79 -1.32
N CYS A 24 2.56 12.51 -1.62
CA CYS A 24 2.22 11.49 -0.63
C CYS A 24 3.27 11.43 0.48
N LYS A 25 4.54 11.30 0.11
CA LYS A 25 5.68 11.26 1.03
C LYS A 25 5.73 12.51 1.90
N TYR A 26 5.66 13.69 1.31
CA TYR A 26 5.66 14.96 2.05
C TYR A 26 4.51 15.04 3.06
N SER A 27 3.32 14.61 2.66
CA SER A 27 2.14 14.63 3.55
C SER A 27 2.31 13.70 4.75
N LEU A 28 2.99 12.56 4.57
CA LEU A 28 3.35 11.64 5.65
C LEU A 28 4.41 12.24 6.58
N GLU A 29 5.53 12.72 6.01
CA GLU A 29 6.65 13.30 6.78
C GLU A 29 6.23 14.47 7.65
N ARG A 30 5.30 15.29 7.15
CA ARG A 30 4.81 16.47 7.88
C ARG A 30 3.96 16.11 9.11
N ARG A 31 3.28 14.97 9.12
CA ARG A 31 2.26 14.63 10.12
C ARG A 31 2.64 13.51 11.07
N ASN A 32 3.75 12.84 10.79
CA ASN A 32 4.15 11.67 11.58
C ASN A 32 5.47 11.90 12.30
N PRO A 33 5.74 11.16 13.39
CA PRO A 33 7.03 11.17 14.07
C PRO A 33 8.19 10.85 13.11
N LYS A 34 9.34 11.44 13.36
CA LYS A 34 10.53 11.28 12.49
C LYS A 34 11.17 9.88 12.55
N ASP A 35 10.83 9.09 13.53
CA ASP A 35 11.32 7.71 13.72
C ASP A 35 10.58 6.68 12.85
N ILE A 36 9.45 7.05 12.25
CA ILE A 36 8.77 6.20 11.27
C ILE A 36 9.58 6.19 9.97
N LYS A 37 9.93 4.99 9.52
CA LYS A 37 10.62 4.82 8.25
C LYS A 37 9.63 4.89 7.09
N ILE A 38 9.81 5.86 6.20
CA ILE A 38 9.06 5.98 4.95
C ILE A 38 9.94 5.45 3.83
N ILE A 39 9.48 4.40 3.17
CA ILE A 39 10.26 3.59 2.23
C ILE A 39 9.59 3.67 0.85
N LYS A 40 10.38 4.01 -0.16
CA LYS A 40 9.97 3.92 -1.56
C LYS A 40 9.98 2.45 -1.97
N LEU A 41 8.82 1.92 -2.39
CA LEU A 41 8.70 0.54 -2.82
C LEU A 41 8.71 0.46 -4.35
N ARG A 42 9.79 -0.11 -4.91
CA ARG A 42 9.95 -0.39 -6.33
C ARG A 42 10.23 -1.87 -6.55
N SER A 43 9.69 -2.42 -7.61
CA SER A 43 9.93 -3.83 -7.98
C SER A 43 11.41 -4.15 -8.17
N GLN A 44 12.15 -3.23 -8.78
CA GLN A 44 13.58 -3.36 -9.04
C GLN A 44 14.48 -3.36 -7.80
N ASP A 45 13.96 -2.88 -6.66
CA ASP A 45 14.72 -2.88 -5.39
C ASP A 45 14.56 -4.20 -4.61
N ILE A 46 13.74 -5.11 -5.10
CA ILE A 46 13.49 -6.43 -4.49
C ILE A 46 14.20 -7.49 -5.34
N SER A 47 15.38 -7.92 -4.91
CA SER A 47 16.24 -8.84 -5.67
C SER A 47 15.58 -10.19 -5.97
N GLU A 48 14.75 -10.66 -5.06
CA GLU A 48 14.03 -11.92 -5.16
C GLU A 48 12.74 -11.82 -5.99
N TYR A 49 12.26 -10.61 -6.26
CA TYR A 49 11.05 -10.40 -7.04
C TYR A 49 11.30 -10.72 -8.51
N LYS A 50 10.81 -11.88 -8.91
CA LYS A 50 10.86 -12.37 -10.29
C LYS A 50 9.43 -12.58 -10.76
N ARG A 51 8.92 -11.65 -11.54
CA ARG A 51 7.64 -11.81 -12.21
C ARG A 51 7.86 -11.87 -13.71
N ASP A 52 7.18 -12.79 -14.34
CA ASP A 52 7.09 -12.78 -15.80
C ASP A 52 6.21 -11.59 -16.22
N TRP A 53 6.81 -10.68 -16.97
CA TRP A 53 6.16 -9.44 -17.42
C TRP A 53 5.10 -9.67 -18.51
N GLY A 54 4.84 -10.92 -18.87
CA GLY A 54 3.81 -11.29 -19.84
C GLY A 54 2.37 -11.04 -19.38
N GLU A 55 2.14 -10.89 -18.07
CA GLU A 55 0.81 -10.58 -17.55
C GLU A 55 0.62 -9.08 -17.27
N PRO A 56 -0.49 -8.47 -17.73
CA PRO A 56 -0.74 -7.06 -17.55
C PRO A 56 -0.88 -6.71 -16.06
N GLN A 57 -0.21 -5.65 -15.64
CA GLN A 57 -0.39 -5.02 -14.34
C GLN A 57 -0.63 -3.53 -14.54
N SER A 58 -1.46 -2.93 -13.70
CA SER A 58 -1.82 -1.51 -13.81
C SER A 58 -0.71 -0.57 -13.34
N THR A 59 0.09 -1.02 -12.35
CA THR A 59 1.19 -0.25 -11.78
C THR A 59 2.34 -1.18 -11.41
N ASP A 60 3.55 -0.65 -11.30
CA ASP A 60 4.74 -1.39 -10.89
C ASP A 60 4.59 -2.03 -9.50
N PHE A 61 3.78 -1.42 -8.64
CA PHE A 61 3.52 -1.89 -7.28
C PHE A 61 2.24 -2.74 -7.13
N THR A 62 1.61 -3.15 -8.22
CA THR A 62 0.38 -3.99 -8.18
C THR A 62 0.59 -5.25 -7.35
N PHE A 63 1.73 -5.90 -7.45
CA PHE A 63 2.04 -7.13 -6.73
C PHE A 63 3.12 -6.95 -5.67
N THR A 64 4.02 -5.99 -5.81
CA THR A 64 5.09 -5.77 -4.84
C THR A 64 4.57 -5.33 -3.47
N ARG A 65 3.34 -4.80 -3.40
CA ARG A 65 2.66 -4.49 -2.13
C ARG A 65 2.58 -5.69 -1.17
N PHE A 66 2.50 -6.90 -1.70
CA PHE A 66 2.45 -8.14 -0.91
C PHE A 66 3.82 -8.61 -0.41
N TRP A 67 4.90 -7.94 -0.81
CA TRP A 67 6.25 -8.18 -0.29
C TRP A 67 6.55 -7.39 0.99
N VAL A 68 5.66 -6.51 1.42
CA VAL A 68 5.86 -5.67 2.61
C VAL A 68 6.15 -6.49 3.86
N PRO A 69 5.47 -7.61 4.19
CA PRO A 69 5.84 -8.44 5.33
C PRO A 69 7.26 -8.99 5.26
N TYR A 70 7.70 -9.44 4.08
CA TYR A 70 9.07 -9.90 3.87
C TYR A 70 10.09 -8.77 4.05
N LEU A 71 9.85 -7.61 3.43
CA LEU A 71 10.73 -6.44 3.48
C LEU A 71 10.84 -5.84 4.89
N SER A 72 9.80 -5.99 5.71
CA SER A 72 9.81 -5.59 7.13
C SER A 72 10.48 -6.62 8.05
N GLY A 73 10.95 -7.75 7.49
CA GLY A 73 11.56 -8.85 8.23
C GLY A 73 10.59 -9.62 9.11
N TYR A 74 9.31 -9.62 8.75
CA TYR A 74 8.22 -10.27 9.49
C TYR A 74 8.15 -9.81 10.95
N LYS A 75 8.30 -8.50 11.19
CA LYS A 75 8.31 -7.94 12.55
C LYS A 75 7.44 -6.69 12.66
N GLY A 76 6.60 -6.67 13.71
CA GLY A 76 5.76 -5.54 14.07
C GLY A 76 4.69 -5.22 13.02
N TYR A 77 4.28 -3.96 12.97
CA TYR A 77 3.29 -3.49 12.01
C TYR A 77 3.92 -2.63 10.95
N SER A 78 3.51 -2.84 9.71
CA SER A 78 3.92 -2.01 8.57
C SER A 78 2.71 -1.65 7.71
N ILE A 79 2.83 -0.54 6.98
CA ILE A 79 1.78 -0.06 6.08
C ILE A 79 2.29 -0.06 4.65
N PHE A 80 1.44 -0.48 3.73
CA PHE A 80 1.55 -0.17 2.31
C PHE A 80 0.52 0.89 1.94
N VAL A 81 0.92 1.85 1.10
CA VAL A 81 0.02 2.82 0.47
C VAL A 81 0.36 3.01 -1.00
N ASP A 82 -0.66 3.21 -1.84
CA ASP A 82 -0.47 3.70 -3.21
C ASP A 82 0.05 5.15 -3.16
N CYS A 83 0.78 5.58 -4.18
CA CYS A 83 1.44 6.89 -4.19
C CYS A 83 0.50 8.10 -4.38
N ASP A 84 -0.76 7.87 -4.71
CA ASP A 84 -1.76 8.92 -4.96
C ASP A 84 -2.54 9.34 -3.69
N PHE A 85 -2.08 8.93 -2.50
CA PHE A 85 -2.65 9.35 -1.22
C PHE A 85 -2.15 10.72 -0.79
N LEU A 86 -3.06 11.52 -0.23
CA LEU A 86 -2.77 12.75 0.51
C LEU A 86 -3.22 12.58 1.97
N PHE A 87 -2.27 12.42 2.88
CA PHE A 87 -2.57 12.26 4.30
C PHE A 87 -2.91 13.61 4.94
N GLN A 88 -4.07 13.68 5.58
CA GLN A 88 -4.54 14.88 6.28
C GLN A 88 -4.43 14.75 7.81
N ALA A 89 -4.18 13.54 8.32
CA ALA A 89 -3.98 13.22 9.73
C ALA A 89 -2.76 12.30 9.89
N PRO A 90 -2.24 12.14 11.13
CA PRO A 90 -1.19 11.17 11.41
C PRO A 90 -1.62 9.75 11.07
N ILE A 91 -0.77 9.01 10.33
CA ILE A 91 -1.09 7.63 9.93
C ILE A 91 -1.16 6.67 11.11
N LEU A 92 -0.48 7.00 12.23
CA LEU A 92 -0.54 6.23 13.46
C LEU A 92 -1.95 6.16 14.07
N GLU A 93 -2.85 7.06 13.69
CA GLU A 93 -4.25 6.96 14.10
C GLU A 93 -4.93 5.68 13.59
N LEU A 94 -4.35 5.01 12.58
CA LEU A 94 -4.85 3.73 12.09
C LEU A 94 -4.62 2.58 13.10
N GLU A 95 -3.69 2.71 14.04
CA GLU A 95 -3.41 1.68 15.04
C GLU A 95 -4.64 1.28 15.84
N LYS A 96 -5.55 2.21 16.10
CA LYS A 96 -6.81 1.96 16.82
C LYS A 96 -7.81 1.06 16.07
N TYR A 97 -7.57 0.81 14.77
CA TYR A 97 -8.43 -0.03 13.93
C TYR A 97 -7.78 -1.35 13.55
N VAL A 98 -6.56 -1.60 14.01
CA VAL A 98 -5.84 -2.84 13.72
C VAL A 98 -6.30 -3.92 14.68
N ASP A 99 -6.71 -5.05 14.13
CA ASP A 99 -7.01 -6.25 14.89
C ASP A 99 -5.73 -7.11 14.99
N PRO A 100 -5.19 -7.35 16.20
CA PRO A 100 -3.97 -8.13 16.37
C PRO A 100 -4.11 -9.60 15.96
N ASP A 101 -5.34 -10.11 15.84
CA ASP A 101 -5.61 -11.47 15.40
C ASP A 101 -5.70 -11.60 13.87
N CYS A 102 -5.63 -10.48 13.16
CA CYS A 102 -5.66 -10.44 11.70
C CYS A 102 -4.26 -10.16 11.11
N ALA A 103 -3.86 -10.93 10.10
CA ALA A 103 -2.59 -10.73 9.39
C ALA A 103 -2.57 -9.43 8.58
N VAL A 104 -3.72 -8.95 8.11
CA VAL A 104 -3.84 -7.71 7.35
C VAL A 104 -5.17 -7.01 7.61
N SER A 105 -5.12 -5.71 7.77
CA SER A 105 -6.30 -4.84 7.88
C SER A 105 -6.43 -3.97 6.64
N LEU A 106 -7.63 -3.91 6.10
CA LEU A 106 -7.97 -3.23 4.84
C LEU A 106 -9.27 -2.44 4.98
N VAL A 107 -9.44 -1.42 4.18
CA VAL A 107 -10.74 -0.75 4.03
C VAL A 107 -11.67 -1.64 3.20
N LYS A 108 -12.76 -2.09 3.83
CA LYS A 108 -13.80 -2.88 3.18
C LYS A 108 -14.83 -1.96 2.55
N HIS A 109 -15.06 -2.14 1.26
CA HIS A 109 -16.10 -1.43 0.54
C HIS A 109 -17.33 -2.32 0.30
N PRO A 110 -18.52 -1.73 0.19
CA PRO A 110 -19.70 -2.42 -0.33
C PRO A 110 -19.47 -2.82 -1.79
N GLU A 111 -20.50 -3.32 -2.43
CA GLU A 111 -20.46 -3.67 -3.84
C GLU A 111 -19.87 -2.56 -4.70
N TYR A 112 -18.96 -2.92 -5.58
CA TYR A 112 -18.36 -2.02 -6.55
C TYR A 112 -18.91 -2.30 -7.95
N ILE A 113 -19.57 -1.31 -8.51
CA ILE A 113 -20.03 -1.31 -9.90
C ILE A 113 -19.18 -0.26 -10.63
N PRO A 114 -18.31 -0.65 -11.56
CA PRO A 114 -17.50 0.31 -12.28
C PRO A 114 -18.34 1.20 -13.19
N HIS A 115 -18.08 2.50 -13.16
CA HIS A 115 -18.71 3.47 -14.06
C HIS A 115 -18.26 3.33 -15.53
N SER A 116 -17.09 2.70 -15.73
CA SER A 116 -16.53 2.38 -17.04
C SER A 116 -16.09 0.92 -17.07
N LEU A 117 -16.29 0.25 -18.20
CA LEU A 117 -15.81 -1.12 -18.40
C LEU A 117 -14.28 -1.20 -18.57
N VAL A 118 -13.63 -0.06 -18.78
CA VAL A 118 -12.20 -0.01 -19.08
C VAL A 118 -11.53 1.06 -18.22
N LYS A 119 -10.44 0.69 -17.54
CA LYS A 119 -9.50 1.61 -16.86
C LYS A 119 -8.53 2.24 -17.85
N MET A 120 -7.67 3.15 -17.31
CA MET A 120 -6.43 3.54 -18.00
C MET A 120 -5.68 2.27 -18.43
N ASP A 121 -4.96 2.37 -19.56
CA ASP A 121 -4.24 1.25 -20.18
C ASP A 121 -5.14 0.12 -20.71
N LYS A 122 -6.41 0.41 -20.99
CA LYS A 122 -7.39 -0.54 -21.58
C LYS A 122 -7.66 -1.79 -20.74
N ILE A 123 -7.38 -1.75 -19.45
CA ILE A 123 -7.65 -2.87 -18.55
C ILE A 123 -9.16 -2.99 -18.31
N VAL A 124 -9.73 -4.16 -18.60
CA VAL A 124 -11.15 -4.43 -18.37
C VAL A 124 -11.47 -4.47 -16.88
N GLN A 125 -12.53 -3.76 -16.49
CA GLN A 125 -13.04 -3.78 -15.12
C GLN A 125 -14.25 -4.68 -15.01
N HIS A 126 -14.31 -5.43 -13.93
CA HIS A 126 -15.45 -6.28 -13.61
C HIS A 126 -16.19 -5.79 -12.36
N ARG A 127 -17.50 -6.07 -12.31
CA ARG A 127 -18.28 -5.89 -11.10
C ARG A 127 -17.71 -6.76 -9.98
N SER A 128 -17.57 -6.19 -8.79
CA SER A 128 -17.12 -6.93 -7.62
C SER A 128 -18.13 -6.79 -6.49
N TYR A 129 -18.70 -7.91 -6.06
CA TYR A 129 -19.67 -7.94 -4.96
C TYR A 129 -19.04 -7.62 -3.61
N ARG A 130 -17.74 -7.86 -3.48
CA ARG A 130 -16.95 -7.51 -2.29
C ARG A 130 -15.60 -6.98 -2.74
N LYS A 131 -15.37 -5.69 -2.55
CA LYS A 131 -14.09 -5.08 -2.88
C LYS A 131 -13.36 -4.65 -1.61
N ASN A 132 -12.19 -5.22 -1.41
CA ASN A 132 -11.23 -4.74 -0.44
C ASN A 132 -10.23 -3.85 -1.17
N TRP A 133 -10.02 -2.64 -0.65
CA TRP A 133 -9.11 -1.70 -1.30
C TRP A 133 -7.68 -1.96 -0.83
N ALA A 134 -6.89 -2.56 -1.71
CA ALA A 134 -5.48 -2.82 -1.48
C ALA A 134 -4.57 -1.57 -1.64
N SER A 135 -5.15 -0.41 -1.87
CA SER A 135 -4.44 0.87 -1.95
C SER A 135 -3.91 1.38 -0.61
N LEU A 136 -4.48 0.89 0.50
CA LEU A 136 -3.95 1.07 1.85
C LEU A 136 -4.12 -0.25 2.60
N MET A 137 -3.01 -0.81 3.08
CA MET A 137 -2.97 -2.09 3.78
C MET A 137 -2.11 -1.95 5.03
N VAL A 138 -2.63 -2.38 6.18
CA VAL A 138 -1.85 -2.51 7.41
C VAL A 138 -1.55 -3.98 7.64
N PHE A 139 -0.27 -4.34 7.64
CA PHE A 139 0.19 -5.71 7.87
C PHE A 139 0.60 -5.90 9.33
N ASN A 140 0.18 -7.00 9.91
CA ASN A 140 0.69 -7.58 11.14
C ASN A 140 1.72 -8.63 10.73
N ASN A 141 3.00 -8.27 10.76
CA ASN A 141 4.11 -9.03 10.17
C ASN A 141 4.59 -10.20 11.02
#